data_167f09253e5607529ca14a43b3da9048
#
_entry.id   167f09253e5607529ca14a43b3da9048
#
_cell.length_a   1.000
_cell.length_b   1.000
_cell.length_c   1.000
_cell.angle_alpha   90.00
_cell.angle_beta   90.00
_cell.angle_gamma   90.00
#
_symmetry.space_group_name_H-M   'P 1'
#
loop_
_entity.id
_entity.type
_entity.pdbx_description
1 polymer ?
#
loop_
_entity_poly.entity_id
_entity_poly.type
_entity_poly.pdbx_seq_one_letter_code
_entity_poly.pdbx_strand_id
1 'polypeptide(L)'
;KSKIELIILGCVFFTSVIAFFSIHYISKAYDHALYNSVSTNLSYSASEIYASLQEAEELANMILANNTVQTQLPAIADENSIRKKQNIESSVYNTLTNYLFNTANRSISYISILQENSTISTHSIRFQKVPMDVRNDLIKHGRLAQGATIWVTDYSQEYGFFLVKELRETNPFSLQPIGTLIINLNLNTLIEQTTVFHSSYEAPSFLMFDKGTDIY
;
A
#
# COMPACT_ATOMS: atom_id res chain seq x y z
N LYS A 1 7.58 73.59 21.51
CA LYS A 1 8.07 72.56 20.53
C LYS A 1 8.31 71.21 21.24
N SER A 2 9.06 71.16 22.34
CA SER A 2 9.44 69.92 23.05
C SER A 2 8.27 69.07 23.53
N LYS A 3 7.11 69.61 23.91
CA LYS A 3 5.95 68.83 24.34
C LYS A 3 5.28 68.05 23.22
N ILE A 4 5.24 68.59 21.99
CA ILE A 4 4.65 67.96 20.83
C ILE A 4 5.56 66.81 20.36
N GLU A 5 6.88 67.01 20.40
CA GLU A 5 7.88 65.98 20.05
C GLU A 5 7.81 64.78 21.00
N LEU A 6 7.57 65.05 22.30
CA LEU A 6 7.44 63.99 23.31
C LEU A 6 6.16 63.17 23.12
N ILE A 7 5.05 63.81 22.73
CA ILE A 7 3.82 63.11 22.43
C ILE A 7 3.95 62.24 21.20
N ILE A 8 4.57 62.76 20.11
CA ILE A 8 4.82 61.98 18.90
C ILE A 8 5.70 60.75 19.21
N LEU A 9 6.76 60.93 19.96
CA LEU A 9 7.66 59.84 20.35
C LEU A 9 6.91 58.78 21.18
N GLY A 10 6.04 59.19 22.09
CA GLY A 10 5.19 58.27 22.87
C GLY A 10 4.22 57.48 22.00
N CYS A 11 3.57 58.12 21.02
CA CYS A 11 2.65 57.44 20.10
C CYS A 11 3.39 56.41 19.24
N VAL A 12 4.58 56.78 18.72
CA VAL A 12 5.38 55.83 17.88
C VAL A 12 5.84 54.62 18.69
N PHE A 13 6.32 54.87 19.96
CA PHE A 13 6.67 53.80 20.85
C PHE A 13 5.49 52.85 21.14
N PHE A 14 4.35 53.38 21.46
CA PHE A 14 3.17 52.59 21.79
C PHE A 14 2.64 51.75 20.59
N THR A 15 2.64 52.34 19.39
CA THR A 15 2.26 51.64 18.18
C THR A 15 3.27 50.54 17.83
N SER A 16 4.57 50.76 18.04
CA SER A 16 5.59 49.75 17.83
C SER A 16 5.45 48.57 18.80
N VAL A 17 5.14 48.80 20.05
CA VAL A 17 4.89 47.77 21.07
C VAL A 17 3.66 46.93 20.67
N ILE A 18 2.57 47.56 20.28
CA ILE A 18 1.34 46.88 19.83
C ILE A 18 1.65 46.02 18.59
N ALA A 19 2.37 46.56 17.60
CA ALA A 19 2.74 45.83 16.40
C ALA A 19 3.60 44.60 16.73
N PHE A 20 4.57 44.73 17.64
CA PHE A 20 5.40 43.62 18.07
C PHE A 20 4.59 42.48 18.71
N PHE A 21 3.70 42.80 19.64
CA PHE A 21 2.86 41.77 20.26
C PHE A 21 1.88 41.16 19.28
N SER A 22 1.32 41.94 18.35
CA SER A 22 0.40 41.44 17.31
C SER A 22 1.11 40.45 16.38
N ILE A 23 2.33 40.78 15.92
CA ILE A 23 3.13 39.88 15.07
C ILE A 23 3.46 38.59 15.81
N HIS A 24 3.88 38.69 17.07
CA HIS A 24 4.21 37.53 17.88
C HIS A 24 3.00 36.61 18.11
N TYR A 25 1.83 37.19 18.37
CA TYR A 25 0.58 36.44 18.55
C TYR A 25 0.13 35.76 17.25
N ILE A 26 0.17 36.49 16.12
CA ILE A 26 -0.19 35.98 14.81
C ILE A 26 0.74 34.83 14.40
N SER A 27 2.06 34.99 14.62
CA SER A 27 3.04 33.94 14.33
C SER A 27 2.72 32.65 15.09
N LYS A 28 2.50 32.74 16.41
CA LYS A 28 2.12 31.56 17.22
C LYS A 28 0.81 30.92 16.78
N ALA A 29 -0.19 31.72 16.46
CA ALA A 29 -1.48 31.21 15.99
C ALA A 29 -1.33 30.50 14.63
N TYR A 30 -0.51 31.06 13.75
CA TYR A 30 -0.21 30.47 12.44
C TYR A 30 0.55 29.14 12.57
N ASP A 31 1.59 29.11 13.40
CA ASP A 31 2.38 27.89 13.66
C ASP A 31 1.50 26.77 14.22
N HIS A 32 0.60 27.09 15.14
CA HIS A 32 -0.32 26.13 15.73
C HIS A 32 -1.35 25.62 14.68
N ALA A 33 -1.88 26.51 13.87
CA ALA A 33 -2.82 26.14 12.80
C ALA A 33 -2.15 25.28 11.74
N LEU A 34 -0.92 25.62 11.35
CA LEU A 34 -0.11 24.86 10.42
C LEU A 34 0.19 23.44 10.95
N TYR A 35 0.66 23.37 12.20
CA TYR A 35 0.93 22.09 12.85
C TYR A 35 -0.32 21.19 12.89
N ASN A 36 -1.46 21.72 13.31
CA ASN A 36 -2.71 20.96 13.35
C ASN A 36 -3.15 20.51 11.94
N SER A 37 -3.00 21.36 10.93
CA SER A 37 -3.33 21.02 9.55
C SER A 37 -2.45 19.89 9.04
N VAL A 38 -1.13 19.98 9.24
CA VAL A 38 -0.18 18.94 8.82
C VAL A 38 -0.43 17.62 9.56
N SER A 39 -0.64 17.68 10.88
CA SER A 39 -0.93 16.49 11.69
C SER A 39 -2.22 15.79 11.26
N THR A 40 -3.28 16.57 10.99
CA THR A 40 -4.55 16.02 10.51
C THR A 40 -4.40 15.38 9.14
N ASN A 41 -3.67 16.03 8.22
CA ASN A 41 -3.43 15.50 6.87
C ASN A 41 -2.60 14.22 6.90
N LEU A 42 -1.57 14.15 7.74
CA LEU A 42 -0.78 12.93 7.93
C LEU A 42 -1.62 11.79 8.50
N SER A 43 -2.46 12.07 9.49
CA SER A 43 -3.35 11.08 10.07
C SER A 43 -4.36 10.55 9.04
N TYR A 44 -4.91 11.44 8.21
CA TYR A 44 -5.81 11.05 7.13
C TYR A 44 -5.09 10.17 6.10
N SER A 45 -3.91 10.60 5.62
CA SER A 45 -3.11 9.83 4.67
C SER A 45 -2.73 8.44 5.21
N ALA A 46 -2.35 8.36 6.48
CA ALA A 46 -2.05 7.07 7.12
C ALA A 46 -3.28 6.16 7.16
N SER A 47 -4.46 6.72 7.45
CA SER A 47 -5.73 5.96 7.45
C SER A 47 -6.08 5.43 6.06
N GLU A 48 -5.92 6.24 5.01
CA GLU A 48 -6.18 5.83 3.62
C GLU A 48 -5.22 4.72 3.16
N ILE A 49 -3.93 4.84 3.51
CA ILE A 49 -2.95 3.79 3.23
C ILE A 49 -3.35 2.50 3.93
N TYR A 50 -3.68 2.57 5.23
CA TYR A 50 -4.10 1.41 6.00
C TYR A 50 -5.35 0.74 5.39
N ALA A 51 -6.35 1.53 4.99
CA ALA A 51 -7.54 1.03 4.32
C ALA A 51 -7.19 0.29 3.01
N SER A 52 -6.30 0.86 2.18
CA SER A 52 -5.84 0.22 0.95
C SER A 52 -5.10 -1.11 1.19
N LEU A 53 -4.29 -1.19 2.24
CA LEU A 53 -3.61 -2.43 2.63
C LEU A 53 -4.62 -3.47 3.11
N GLN A 54 -5.58 -3.08 3.94
CA GLN A 54 -6.65 -3.95 4.41
C GLN A 54 -7.52 -4.49 3.26
N GLU A 55 -7.88 -3.65 2.29
CA GLU A 55 -8.61 -4.09 1.09
C GLU A 55 -7.83 -5.15 0.30
N ALA A 56 -6.50 -5.02 0.20
CA ALA A 56 -5.67 -6.03 -0.46
C ALA A 56 -5.64 -7.35 0.33
N GLU A 57 -5.65 -7.32 1.66
CA GLU A 57 -5.74 -8.52 2.50
C GLU A 57 -7.11 -9.20 2.38
N GLU A 58 -8.18 -8.43 2.35
CA GLU A 58 -9.53 -8.93 2.12
C GLU A 58 -9.65 -9.59 0.74
N LEU A 59 -9.08 -8.95 -0.29
CA LEU A 59 -9.00 -9.51 -1.64
C LEU A 59 -8.25 -10.84 -1.65
N ALA A 60 -7.13 -10.94 -0.95
CA ALA A 60 -6.37 -12.20 -0.83
C ALA A 60 -7.20 -13.31 -0.18
N ASN A 61 -8.00 -12.98 0.84
CA ASN A 61 -8.91 -13.92 1.49
C ASN A 61 -10.08 -14.33 0.57
N MET A 62 -10.63 -13.39 -0.20
CA MET A 62 -11.66 -13.71 -1.19
C MET A 62 -11.14 -14.64 -2.29
N ILE A 63 -9.91 -14.41 -2.76
CA ILE A 63 -9.27 -15.29 -3.75
C ILE A 63 -9.03 -16.68 -3.16
N LEU A 64 -8.55 -16.78 -1.91
CA LEU A 64 -8.37 -18.05 -1.22
C LEU A 64 -9.69 -18.84 -1.13
N ALA A 65 -10.79 -18.17 -0.77
CA ALA A 65 -12.10 -18.78 -0.60
C ALA A 65 -12.82 -19.09 -1.92
N ASN A 66 -12.28 -18.63 -3.06
CA ASN A 66 -12.93 -18.80 -4.35
C ASN A 66 -12.93 -20.25 -4.82
N ASN A 67 -14.12 -20.77 -5.16
CA ASN A 67 -14.27 -22.17 -5.56
C ASN A 67 -13.47 -22.56 -6.80
N THR A 68 -13.37 -21.67 -7.80
CA THR A 68 -12.57 -21.91 -9.01
C THR A 68 -11.09 -22.07 -8.65
N VAL A 69 -10.57 -21.19 -7.77
CA VAL A 69 -9.19 -21.26 -7.27
C VAL A 69 -8.97 -22.56 -6.51
N GLN A 70 -9.86 -22.89 -5.58
CA GLN A 70 -9.77 -24.08 -4.72
C GLN A 70 -9.85 -25.40 -5.49
N THR A 71 -10.64 -25.46 -6.55
CA THR A 71 -10.83 -26.73 -7.30
C THR A 71 -9.87 -26.87 -8.47
N GLN A 72 -9.47 -25.77 -9.10
CA GLN A 72 -8.68 -25.83 -10.33
C GLN A 72 -7.19 -25.75 -10.11
N LEU A 73 -6.69 -25.03 -9.07
CA LEU A 73 -5.26 -25.00 -8.82
C LEU A 73 -4.65 -26.38 -8.50
N PRO A 74 -5.24 -27.21 -7.65
CA PRO A 74 -4.72 -28.57 -7.45
C PRO A 74 -4.71 -29.40 -8.73
N ALA A 75 -5.75 -29.24 -9.57
CA ALA A 75 -5.87 -30.00 -10.81
C ALA A 75 -4.78 -29.66 -11.85
N ILE A 76 -4.14 -28.49 -11.78
CA ILE A 76 -3.02 -28.12 -12.68
C ILE A 76 -1.81 -29.03 -12.45
N ALA A 77 -1.53 -29.43 -11.22
CA ALA A 77 -0.36 -30.22 -10.86
C ALA A 77 -0.45 -31.65 -11.44
N ASP A 78 -1.66 -32.21 -11.47
CA ASP A 78 -1.91 -33.60 -11.88
C ASP A 78 -2.28 -33.73 -13.38
N GLU A 79 -2.51 -32.63 -14.09
CA GLU A 79 -2.98 -32.66 -15.47
C GLU A 79 -1.82 -32.80 -16.46
N ASN A 80 -1.81 -33.93 -17.19
CA ASN A 80 -0.79 -34.24 -18.19
C ASN A 80 -1.11 -33.67 -19.59
N SER A 81 -2.34 -33.28 -19.85
CA SER A 81 -2.75 -32.72 -21.12
C SER A 81 -2.49 -31.20 -21.16
N ILE A 82 -1.59 -30.76 -22.03
CA ILE A 82 -1.24 -29.34 -22.21
C ILE A 82 -2.51 -28.49 -22.47
N ARG A 83 -3.42 -28.99 -23.31
CA ARG A 83 -4.67 -28.25 -23.65
C ARG A 83 -5.59 -28.09 -22.45
N LYS A 84 -5.74 -29.13 -21.63
CA LYS A 84 -6.56 -29.05 -20.43
C LYS A 84 -5.93 -28.13 -19.39
N LYS A 85 -4.61 -28.24 -19.20
CA LYS A 85 -3.85 -27.35 -18.33
C LYS A 85 -4.06 -25.88 -18.70
N GLN A 86 -3.92 -25.54 -19.99
CA GLN A 86 -4.17 -24.18 -20.47
C GLN A 86 -5.61 -23.70 -20.24
N ASN A 87 -6.61 -24.57 -20.37
CA ASN A 87 -8.00 -24.22 -20.08
C ASN A 87 -8.21 -23.91 -18.57
N ILE A 88 -7.59 -24.71 -17.69
CA ILE A 88 -7.62 -24.50 -16.25
C ILE A 88 -6.94 -23.17 -15.88
N GLU A 89 -5.73 -22.96 -16.40
CA GLU A 89 -4.98 -21.71 -16.19
C GLU A 89 -5.77 -20.47 -16.66
N SER A 90 -6.43 -20.57 -17.82
CA SER A 90 -7.28 -19.49 -18.35
C SER A 90 -8.50 -19.22 -17.47
N SER A 91 -9.09 -20.24 -16.87
CA SER A 91 -10.23 -20.09 -15.96
C SER A 91 -9.80 -19.36 -14.66
N VAL A 92 -8.67 -19.77 -14.09
CA VAL A 92 -8.11 -19.09 -12.91
C VAL A 92 -7.70 -17.66 -13.27
N TYR A 93 -7.01 -17.44 -14.40
CA TYR A 93 -6.66 -16.12 -14.90
C TYR A 93 -7.87 -15.18 -15.01
N ASN A 94 -8.98 -15.66 -15.60
CA ASN A 94 -10.20 -14.86 -15.72
C ASN A 94 -10.77 -14.52 -14.34
N THR A 95 -10.71 -15.45 -13.39
CA THR A 95 -11.15 -15.22 -12.02
C THR A 95 -10.32 -14.12 -11.35
N LEU A 96 -8.99 -14.20 -11.44
CA LEU A 96 -8.09 -13.17 -10.87
C LEU A 96 -8.29 -11.81 -11.55
N THR A 97 -8.49 -11.81 -12.87
CA THR A 97 -8.72 -10.60 -13.64
C THR A 97 -10.03 -9.92 -13.24
N ASN A 98 -11.08 -10.71 -13.01
CA ASN A 98 -12.36 -10.18 -12.50
C ASN A 98 -12.20 -9.55 -11.12
N TYR A 99 -11.44 -10.16 -10.22
CA TYR A 99 -11.14 -9.57 -8.92
C TYR A 99 -10.38 -8.25 -9.07
N LEU A 100 -9.35 -8.22 -9.93
CA LEU A 100 -8.54 -7.01 -10.16
C LEU A 100 -9.39 -5.85 -10.71
N PHE A 101 -10.30 -6.12 -11.65
CA PHE A 101 -11.14 -5.07 -12.24
C PHE A 101 -12.29 -4.62 -11.34
N ASN A 102 -12.74 -5.46 -10.42
CA ASN A 102 -13.84 -5.14 -9.52
C ASN A 102 -13.39 -4.54 -8.19
N THR A 103 -12.09 -4.54 -7.88
CA THR A 103 -11.59 -3.86 -6.68
C THR A 103 -11.60 -2.34 -6.86
N ALA A 104 -11.97 -1.62 -5.80
CA ALA A 104 -11.86 -0.17 -5.75
C ALA A 104 -10.41 0.31 -5.57
N ASN A 105 -9.54 -0.58 -5.10
CA ASN A 105 -8.14 -0.30 -4.79
C ASN A 105 -7.29 -0.17 -6.07
N ARG A 106 -7.10 1.05 -6.52
CA ARG A 106 -6.30 1.37 -7.73
C ARG A 106 -4.80 1.19 -7.55
N SER A 107 -4.32 1.03 -6.31
CA SER A 107 -2.91 0.79 -6.04
C SER A 107 -2.49 -0.64 -6.41
N ILE A 108 -3.42 -1.58 -6.53
CA ILE A 108 -3.13 -2.95 -6.95
C ILE A 108 -2.72 -2.97 -8.42
N SER A 109 -1.46 -3.33 -8.69
CA SER A 109 -0.91 -3.38 -10.04
C SER A 109 -1.20 -4.68 -10.76
N TYR A 110 -1.11 -5.79 -10.05
CA TYR A 110 -1.40 -7.14 -10.57
C TYR A 110 -1.58 -8.15 -9.44
N ILE A 111 -2.21 -9.25 -9.81
CA ILE A 111 -2.40 -10.44 -8.97
C ILE A 111 -1.74 -11.62 -9.68
N SER A 112 -0.96 -12.42 -8.97
CA SER A 112 -0.29 -13.60 -9.51
C SER A 112 -0.41 -14.77 -8.56
N ILE A 113 -0.53 -15.98 -9.11
CA ILE A 113 -0.42 -17.23 -8.37
C ILE A 113 0.74 -18.03 -8.96
N LEU A 114 1.64 -18.45 -8.07
CA LEU A 114 2.83 -19.23 -8.40
C LEU A 114 2.63 -20.65 -7.88
N GLN A 115 2.87 -21.63 -8.77
CA GLN A 115 3.02 -23.05 -8.48
C GLN A 115 4.36 -23.53 -9.01
N GLU A 116 4.81 -24.74 -8.68
CA GLU A 116 6.11 -25.27 -9.14
C GLU A 116 6.26 -25.24 -10.68
N ASN A 117 5.19 -25.59 -11.40
CA ASN A 117 5.21 -25.75 -12.86
C ASN A 117 4.26 -24.78 -13.59
N SER A 118 3.71 -23.79 -12.90
CA SER A 118 2.75 -22.85 -13.48
C SER A 118 2.81 -21.48 -12.81
N THR A 119 2.65 -20.46 -13.62
CA THR A 119 2.54 -19.07 -13.16
C THR A 119 1.35 -18.43 -13.84
N ILE A 120 0.35 -18.05 -13.07
CA ILE A 120 -0.84 -17.35 -13.56
C ILE A 120 -0.78 -15.92 -13.06
N SER A 121 -0.74 -14.94 -13.97
CA SER A 121 -0.63 -13.52 -13.62
C SER A 121 -1.57 -12.66 -14.45
N THR A 122 -2.32 -11.76 -13.81
CA THR A 122 -3.19 -10.79 -14.49
C THR A 122 -2.39 -9.79 -15.32
N HIS A 123 -1.09 -9.61 -15.05
CA HIS A 123 -0.20 -8.77 -15.83
C HIS A 123 1.18 -9.43 -15.98
N SER A 124 1.24 -10.44 -16.85
CA SER A 124 2.42 -11.29 -17.06
C SER A 124 3.70 -10.48 -17.37
N ILE A 125 3.61 -9.43 -18.19
CA ILE A 125 4.78 -8.59 -18.56
C ILE A 125 5.38 -7.88 -17.33
N ARG A 126 4.56 -7.33 -16.45
CA ARG A 126 5.05 -6.68 -15.21
C ARG A 126 5.64 -7.71 -14.26
N PHE A 127 4.96 -8.84 -14.09
CA PHE A 127 5.43 -9.90 -13.23
C PHE A 127 6.77 -10.50 -13.71
N GLN A 128 6.96 -10.65 -15.03
CA GLN A 128 8.21 -11.15 -15.61
C GLN A 128 9.41 -10.21 -15.39
N LYS A 129 9.18 -8.91 -15.17
CA LYS A 129 10.25 -7.96 -14.82
C LYS A 129 10.79 -8.16 -13.40
N VAL A 130 10.02 -8.81 -12.52
CA VAL A 130 10.50 -9.17 -11.18
C VAL A 130 11.52 -10.30 -11.33
N PRO A 131 12.77 -10.14 -10.87
CA PRO A 131 13.82 -11.14 -10.99
C PRO A 131 13.45 -12.47 -10.34
N MET A 132 14.06 -13.57 -10.81
CA MET A 132 13.70 -14.90 -10.34
C MET A 132 14.07 -15.13 -8.87
N ASP A 133 15.18 -14.57 -8.43
CA ASP A 133 15.61 -14.58 -7.03
C ASP A 133 14.59 -13.89 -6.11
N VAL A 134 14.09 -12.72 -6.50
CA VAL A 134 13.02 -12.02 -5.77
C VAL A 134 11.75 -12.88 -5.72
N ARG A 135 11.34 -13.47 -6.87
CA ARG A 135 10.15 -14.34 -6.91
C ARG A 135 10.30 -15.56 -6.00
N ASN A 136 11.50 -16.17 -5.97
CA ASN A 136 11.78 -17.30 -5.09
C ASN A 136 11.77 -16.88 -3.62
N ASP A 137 12.24 -15.70 -3.30
CA ASP A 137 12.21 -15.16 -1.94
C ASP A 137 10.76 -14.89 -1.50
N LEU A 138 9.91 -14.32 -2.36
CA LEU A 138 8.48 -14.16 -2.08
C LEU A 138 7.78 -15.50 -1.79
N ILE A 139 8.07 -16.55 -2.58
CA ILE A 139 7.55 -17.90 -2.34
C ILE A 139 8.00 -18.42 -0.97
N LYS A 140 9.30 -18.25 -0.65
CA LYS A 140 9.86 -18.67 0.64
C LYS A 140 9.15 -17.98 1.81
N HIS A 141 8.93 -16.66 1.72
CA HIS A 141 8.19 -15.91 2.72
C HIS A 141 6.75 -16.42 2.88
N GLY A 142 6.04 -16.68 1.77
CA GLY A 142 4.70 -17.25 1.80
C GLY A 142 4.64 -18.60 2.49
N ARG A 143 5.59 -19.51 2.20
CA ARG A 143 5.68 -20.82 2.85
C ARG A 143 5.95 -20.73 4.35
N LEU A 144 6.83 -19.81 4.78
CA LEU A 144 7.15 -19.59 6.19
C LEU A 144 5.94 -19.05 6.96
N ALA A 145 5.08 -18.28 6.30
CA ALA A 145 3.87 -17.71 6.90
C ALA A 145 2.73 -18.75 7.08
N GLN A 146 2.84 -19.94 6.50
CA GLN A 146 1.91 -21.06 6.69
C GLN A 146 0.43 -20.71 6.48
N GLY A 147 0.14 -19.90 5.45
CA GLY A 147 -1.22 -19.44 5.13
C GLY A 147 -1.62 -18.11 5.77
N ALA A 148 -0.81 -17.55 6.66
CA ALA A 148 -0.98 -16.16 7.08
C ALA A 148 -0.64 -15.21 5.92
N THR A 149 -1.21 -14.02 5.95
CA THR A 149 -0.85 -12.96 5.01
C THR A 149 0.38 -12.22 5.53
N ILE A 150 1.34 -11.96 4.66
CA ILE A 150 2.53 -11.19 4.99
C ILE A 150 2.77 -10.10 3.95
N TRP A 151 3.37 -9.00 4.41
CA TRP A 151 3.82 -7.91 3.56
C TRP A 151 5.34 -7.97 3.40
N VAL A 152 5.80 -7.96 2.15
CA VAL A 152 7.23 -7.89 1.80
C VAL A 152 7.48 -6.51 1.20
N THR A 153 8.30 -5.73 1.91
CA THR A 153 8.60 -4.33 1.58
C THR A 153 10.04 -4.13 1.13
N ASP A 154 10.88 -5.16 1.24
CA ASP A 154 12.33 -5.07 0.95
C ASP A 154 12.63 -4.67 -0.49
N TYR A 155 11.69 -4.88 -1.40
CA TYR A 155 11.79 -4.56 -2.83
C TYR A 155 10.95 -3.35 -3.25
N SER A 156 10.47 -2.55 -2.28
CA SER A 156 9.46 -1.50 -2.50
C SER A 156 9.90 -0.39 -3.46
N GLN A 157 11.19 -0.06 -3.48
CA GLN A 157 11.73 1.00 -4.35
C GLN A 157 11.69 0.63 -5.84
N GLU A 158 11.88 -0.66 -6.17
CA GLU A 158 11.98 -1.11 -7.57
C GLU A 158 10.66 -1.71 -8.07
N TYR A 159 9.98 -2.49 -7.22
CA TYR A 159 8.84 -3.32 -7.63
C TYR A 159 7.54 -3.01 -6.87
N GLY A 160 7.54 -2.10 -5.88
CA GLY A 160 6.40 -1.82 -5.01
C GLY A 160 6.27 -2.82 -3.86
N PHE A 161 5.13 -2.81 -3.18
CA PHE A 161 4.85 -3.72 -2.08
C PHE A 161 4.27 -5.03 -2.57
N PHE A 162 4.63 -6.11 -1.91
CA PHE A 162 4.07 -7.42 -2.16
C PHE A 162 3.30 -7.91 -0.94
N LEU A 163 2.01 -8.16 -1.12
CA LEU A 163 1.26 -9.03 -0.23
C LEU A 163 1.46 -10.45 -0.70
N VAL A 164 1.93 -11.32 0.19
CA VAL A 164 2.20 -12.73 -0.11
C VAL A 164 1.40 -13.61 0.82
N LYS A 165 0.76 -14.63 0.27
CA LYS A 165 -0.04 -15.61 1.03
C LYS A 165 0.10 -16.99 0.41
N GLU A 166 0.47 -17.98 1.21
CA GLU A 166 0.37 -19.38 0.79
C GLU A 166 -1.11 -19.77 0.71
N LEU A 167 -1.54 -20.16 -0.48
CA LEU A 167 -2.88 -20.70 -0.70
C LEU A 167 -2.90 -22.16 -0.29
N ARG A 168 -3.84 -22.53 0.57
CA ARG A 168 -4.04 -23.90 1.03
C ARG A 168 -5.44 -24.36 0.68
N GLU A 169 -5.61 -25.65 0.51
CA GLU A 169 -6.93 -26.24 0.38
C GLU A 169 -7.80 -25.87 1.59
N THR A 170 -9.03 -25.48 1.32
CA THR A 170 -10.02 -25.21 2.39
C THR A 170 -10.70 -26.48 2.89
N ASN A 171 -10.33 -27.66 2.32
CA ASN A 171 -10.79 -28.93 2.82
C ASN A 171 -10.21 -29.18 4.22
N PRO A 172 -11.05 -29.35 5.26
CA PRO A 172 -10.58 -29.49 6.64
C PRO A 172 -9.70 -30.72 6.89
N PHE A 173 -9.65 -31.65 5.94
CA PHE A 173 -8.86 -32.89 6.06
C PHE A 173 -7.50 -32.83 5.34
N SER A 174 -7.25 -31.82 4.50
CA SER A 174 -6.03 -31.78 3.68
C SER A 174 -5.12 -30.61 4.05
N LEU A 175 -5.60 -29.38 4.01
CA LEU A 175 -4.82 -28.14 4.21
C LEU A 175 -3.50 -28.10 3.39
N GLN A 176 -3.43 -28.86 2.28
CA GLN A 176 -2.23 -28.90 1.44
C GLN A 176 -2.00 -27.56 0.74
N PRO A 177 -0.74 -27.13 0.57
CA PRO A 177 -0.44 -25.93 -0.18
C PRO A 177 -0.77 -26.15 -1.68
N ILE A 178 -1.56 -25.25 -2.26
CA ILE A 178 -1.98 -25.29 -3.66
C ILE A 178 -1.33 -24.21 -4.51
N GLY A 179 -0.56 -23.30 -3.90
CA GLY A 179 0.18 -22.25 -4.59
C GLY A 179 0.52 -21.10 -3.67
N THR A 180 1.22 -20.11 -4.22
CA THR A 180 1.53 -18.84 -3.53
C THR A 180 0.87 -17.69 -4.26
N LEU A 181 -0.03 -17.00 -3.58
CA LEU A 181 -0.66 -15.77 -4.06
C LEU A 181 0.27 -14.59 -3.81
N ILE A 182 0.42 -13.76 -4.83
CA ILE A 182 1.15 -12.50 -4.77
C ILE A 182 0.22 -11.40 -5.29
N ILE A 183 -0.04 -10.38 -4.47
CA ILE A 183 -0.71 -9.15 -4.88
C ILE A 183 0.33 -8.03 -4.79
N ASN A 184 0.57 -7.36 -5.91
CA ASN A 184 1.53 -6.26 -5.98
C ASN A 184 0.81 -4.92 -5.91
N LEU A 185 1.27 -4.04 -5.02
CA LEU A 185 0.80 -2.67 -4.90
C LEU A 185 1.87 -1.70 -5.39
N ASN A 186 1.44 -0.75 -6.23
CA ASN A 186 2.29 0.34 -6.69
C ASN A 186 2.36 1.43 -5.61
N LEU A 187 3.56 1.67 -5.09
CA LEU A 187 3.78 2.64 -4.04
C LEU A 187 3.41 4.07 -4.47
N ASN A 188 3.76 4.47 -5.70
CA ASN A 188 3.45 5.81 -6.19
C ASN A 188 1.94 6.04 -6.26
N THR A 189 1.19 5.07 -6.80
CA THR A 189 -0.26 5.16 -6.87
C THR A 189 -0.89 5.17 -5.48
N LEU A 190 -0.34 4.40 -4.53
CA LEU A 190 -0.79 4.38 -3.15
C LEU A 190 -0.60 5.76 -2.48
N ILE A 191 0.55 6.39 -2.69
CA ILE A 191 0.84 7.74 -2.19
C ILE A 191 -0.02 8.80 -2.89
N GLU A 192 -0.16 8.73 -4.22
CA GLU A 192 -0.98 9.68 -4.99
C GLU A 192 -2.46 9.67 -4.57
N GLN A 193 -3.00 8.51 -4.23
CA GLN A 193 -4.38 8.40 -3.73
C GLN A 193 -4.57 9.11 -2.39
N THR A 194 -3.53 9.16 -1.55
CA THR A 194 -3.60 9.78 -0.22
C THR A 194 -3.29 11.27 -0.23
N THR A 195 -2.61 11.77 -1.28
CA THR A 195 -2.24 13.18 -1.44
C THR A 195 -3.34 14.00 -2.14
N VAL A 196 -4.59 13.87 -1.73
CA VAL A 196 -5.71 14.69 -2.24
C VAL A 196 -5.52 16.19 -1.91
N PHE A 197 -4.64 16.51 -0.97
CA PHE A 197 -4.23 17.86 -0.66
C PHE A 197 -2.83 18.13 -1.19
N HIS A 198 -2.73 18.52 -2.46
CA HIS A 198 -1.57 19.26 -2.94
C HIS A 198 -1.45 20.54 -2.12
N SER A 199 -0.85 20.46 -0.94
CA SER A 199 -0.28 21.65 -0.34
C SER A 199 0.86 22.08 -1.25
N SER A 200 0.92 23.37 -1.58
CA SER A 200 1.97 24.01 -2.39
C SER A 200 3.38 23.93 -1.78
N TYR A 201 3.60 23.01 -0.87
CA TYR A 201 4.86 22.73 -0.21
C TYR A 201 5.41 21.41 -0.75
N GLU A 202 6.49 21.49 -1.52
CA GLU A 202 7.35 20.37 -1.89
C GLU A 202 8.05 19.81 -0.62
N ALA A 203 7.29 19.29 0.33
CA ALA A 203 7.86 18.57 1.45
C ALA A 203 8.02 17.10 1.05
N PRO A 204 9.20 16.49 1.24
CA PRO A 204 9.36 15.07 0.97
C PRO A 204 8.42 14.28 1.90
N SER A 205 7.57 13.45 1.30
CA SER A 205 6.71 12.54 2.05
C SER A 205 7.50 11.25 2.31
N PHE A 206 7.62 10.87 3.58
CA PHE A 206 8.24 9.61 3.98
C PHE A 206 7.17 8.64 4.44
N LEU A 207 7.18 7.45 3.87
CA LEU A 207 6.39 6.33 4.34
C LEU A 207 7.29 5.44 5.21
N MET A 208 6.98 5.33 6.50
CA MET A 208 7.67 4.43 7.42
C MET A 208 6.78 3.26 7.77
N PHE A 209 7.28 2.04 7.60
CA PHE A 209 6.62 0.82 8.03
C PHE A 209 7.27 0.34 9.32
N ASP A 210 6.45 0.11 10.34
CA ASP A 210 6.87 -0.54 11.57
C ASP A 210 6.98 -2.05 11.33
N LYS A 211 8.20 -2.59 11.43
CA LYS A 211 8.46 -4.04 11.46
C LYS A 211 8.32 -4.62 12.87
N GLY A 212 7.52 -3.97 13.74
CA GLY A 212 7.13 -4.54 15.03
C GLY A 212 8.01 -4.18 16.21
N THR A 213 9.13 -3.46 16.08
CA THR A 213 9.94 -3.00 17.22
C THR A 213 10.85 -1.79 16.96
N ASP A 214 11.10 -1.38 15.72
CA ASP A 214 12.00 -0.27 15.44
C ASP A 214 11.35 0.75 14.49
N ILE A 215 11.02 1.91 15.04
CA ILE A 215 10.65 3.11 14.28
C ILE A 215 11.97 3.82 13.93
N TYR A 216 12.35 3.82 12.66
CA TYR A 216 13.47 4.62 12.16
C TYR A 216 12.99 5.71 11.22
#